data_2fe09d73f81c97fdfbbbcc1c2cc3b6c4
#
_entry.id   2fe09d73f81c97fdfbbbcc1c2cc3b6c4
#
_cell.length_a   1.000
_cell.length_b   1.000
_cell.length_c   1.000
_cell.angle_alpha   90.00
_cell.angle_beta   90.00
_cell.angle_gamma   90.00
#
_symmetry.space_group_name_H-M   'P 1'
#
loop_
_entity.id
_entity.type
_entity.pdbx_description
1 polymer ?
#
loop_
_entity_poly.entity_id
_entity_poly.type
_entity_poly.pdbx_seq_one_letter_code
_entity_poly.pdbx_strand_id
1 'polypeptide(L)'
;MNRKIFAELVKMTSNDVSKVTPQMIEDCFNVKVDKTYDSLVDYTNEIDTLCLHRYFAEHWQADMKKWKYSGLTLIDQVNELNPRSVLDVGCGYNEFRGKINNLIGIDPYNDKADYQVDLMSYKPQNKFDIILALGSINFGGRNKIIAEVSKCYNMLEDGGMMFFRVNPGVQHDKPEAKWIEFYAWNVPFIIELSEMFNLKVLDIRDDSNKRKYFVYRK
;
A
#
# COMPACT_ATOMS: atom_id res chain seq x y z
N MET A 1 -4.47 8.24 10.42
CA MET A 1 -5.90 8.66 10.42
C MET A 1 -6.23 9.30 9.08
N ASN A 2 -7.29 8.85 8.44
CA ASN A 2 -7.81 9.41 7.18
C ASN A 2 -8.58 10.71 7.46
N ARG A 3 -8.05 11.83 6.95
CA ARG A 3 -8.62 13.17 7.22
C ARG A 3 -9.97 13.41 6.56
N LYS A 4 -10.24 12.77 5.40
CA LYS A 4 -11.52 12.91 4.71
C LYS A 4 -12.66 12.27 5.50
N ILE A 5 -12.43 11.03 5.96
CA ILE A 5 -13.41 10.28 6.78
C ILE A 5 -13.63 10.99 8.10
N PHE A 6 -12.55 11.40 8.80
CA PHE A 6 -12.66 12.10 10.06
C PHE A 6 -13.45 13.41 9.95
N ALA A 7 -13.15 14.24 8.95
CA ALA A 7 -13.87 15.49 8.72
C ALA A 7 -15.36 15.27 8.46
N GLU A 8 -15.72 14.23 7.70
CA GLU A 8 -17.13 13.92 7.44
C GLU A 8 -17.85 13.41 8.71
N LEU A 9 -17.21 12.55 9.52
CA LEU A 9 -17.74 12.12 10.80
C LEU A 9 -17.98 13.32 11.74
N VAL A 10 -17.01 14.22 11.88
CA VAL A 10 -17.16 15.45 12.69
C VAL A 10 -18.34 16.29 12.22
N LYS A 11 -18.50 16.46 10.90
CA LYS A 11 -19.62 17.21 10.31
C LYS A 11 -20.97 16.55 10.63
N MET A 12 -21.08 15.23 10.48
CA MET A 12 -22.34 14.49 10.70
C MET A 12 -22.74 14.44 12.18
N THR A 13 -21.77 14.39 13.08
CA THR A 13 -22.01 14.18 14.53
C THR A 13 -21.84 15.45 15.36
N SER A 14 -21.39 16.56 14.77
CA SER A 14 -20.96 17.75 15.51
C SER A 14 -19.87 17.46 16.55
N ASN A 15 -18.94 16.54 16.21
CA ASN A 15 -17.84 16.06 17.04
C ASN A 15 -18.27 15.28 18.31
N ASP A 16 -19.46 14.72 18.30
CA ASP A 16 -20.02 13.92 19.39
C ASP A 16 -20.11 12.45 18.98
N VAL A 17 -19.24 11.60 19.52
CA VAL A 17 -19.16 10.18 19.20
C VAL A 17 -20.44 9.42 19.49
N SER A 18 -21.22 9.84 20.50
CA SER A 18 -22.49 9.18 20.88
C SER A 18 -23.57 9.27 19.80
N LYS A 19 -23.40 10.17 18.83
CA LYS A 19 -24.31 10.34 17.70
C LYS A 19 -23.97 9.46 16.49
N VAL A 20 -22.87 8.72 16.53
CA VAL A 20 -22.51 7.80 15.46
C VAL A 20 -23.48 6.61 15.48
N THR A 21 -24.11 6.34 14.34
CA THR A 21 -24.98 5.16 14.16
C THR A 21 -24.49 4.30 13.01
N PRO A 22 -24.70 2.96 13.07
CA PRO A 22 -24.35 2.06 11.95
C PRO A 22 -24.98 2.49 10.61
N GLN A 23 -26.24 2.92 10.64
CA GLN A 23 -26.95 3.37 9.43
C GLN A 23 -26.29 4.61 8.82
N MET A 24 -25.89 5.59 9.64
CA MET A 24 -25.18 6.79 9.19
C MET A 24 -23.87 6.44 8.50
N ILE A 25 -23.12 5.45 9.05
CA ILE A 25 -21.86 4.98 8.44
C ILE A 25 -22.16 4.29 7.10
N GLU A 26 -23.15 3.38 7.06
CA GLU A 26 -23.50 2.66 5.84
C GLU A 26 -23.97 3.61 4.73
N ASP A 27 -24.84 4.57 5.05
CA ASP A 27 -25.35 5.55 4.07
C ASP A 27 -24.25 6.47 3.51
N CYS A 28 -23.28 6.86 4.35
CA CYS A 28 -22.25 7.82 3.93
C CYS A 28 -21.04 7.14 3.27
N PHE A 29 -20.55 6.05 3.85
CA PHE A 29 -19.29 5.41 3.46
C PHE A 29 -19.49 4.10 2.70
N ASN A 30 -20.73 3.59 2.68
CA ASN A 30 -21.09 2.30 2.08
C ASN A 30 -20.24 1.13 2.62
N VAL A 31 -20.03 1.14 3.94
CA VAL A 31 -19.38 0.07 4.71
C VAL A 31 -20.16 -0.18 6.00
N LYS A 32 -20.08 -1.40 6.53
CA LYS A 32 -20.73 -1.79 7.78
C LYS A 32 -19.72 -1.84 8.91
N VAL A 33 -20.03 -1.15 10.00
CA VAL A 33 -19.24 -1.21 11.23
C VAL A 33 -20.09 -1.90 12.30
N ASP A 34 -19.66 -3.08 12.70
CA ASP A 34 -20.41 -3.94 13.65
C ASP A 34 -20.04 -3.68 15.12
N LYS A 35 -19.10 -2.77 15.37
CA LYS A 35 -18.60 -2.43 16.70
C LYS A 35 -18.87 -0.96 17.03
N THR A 36 -19.03 -0.68 18.31
CA THR A 36 -19.03 0.69 18.83
C THR A 36 -17.62 1.06 19.29
N TYR A 37 -17.26 2.33 19.11
CA TYR A 37 -15.97 2.89 19.51
C TYR A 37 -16.18 4.12 20.38
N ASP A 38 -15.21 4.38 21.26
CA ASP A 38 -15.26 5.49 22.20
C ASP A 38 -14.76 6.82 21.63
N SER A 39 -14.20 6.79 20.41
CA SER A 39 -13.71 7.99 19.75
C SER A 39 -14.00 8.01 18.25
N LEU A 40 -14.14 9.23 17.68
CA LEU A 40 -14.26 9.41 16.23
C LEU A 40 -12.97 8.99 15.50
N VAL A 41 -11.83 8.98 16.18
CA VAL A 41 -10.56 8.50 15.62
C VAL A 41 -10.60 7.00 15.35
N ASP A 42 -11.13 6.22 16.29
CA ASP A 42 -11.24 4.77 16.16
C ASP A 42 -12.27 4.39 15.09
N TYR A 43 -13.42 5.07 15.04
CA TYR A 43 -14.38 4.95 13.94
C TYR A 43 -13.72 5.27 12.59
N THR A 44 -12.92 6.34 12.52
CA THR A 44 -12.21 6.73 11.29
C THR A 44 -11.26 5.64 10.82
N ASN A 45 -10.48 5.05 11.72
CA ASN A 45 -9.51 4.01 11.39
C ASN A 45 -10.22 2.73 10.90
N GLU A 46 -11.33 2.34 11.54
CA GLU A 46 -12.13 1.19 11.10
C GLU A 46 -12.76 1.43 9.73
N ILE A 47 -13.42 2.57 9.53
CA ILE A 47 -14.05 2.93 8.25
C ILE A 47 -12.98 3.00 7.14
N ASP A 48 -11.80 3.58 7.42
CA ASP A 48 -10.69 3.63 6.45
C ASP A 48 -10.25 2.22 6.02
N THR A 49 -10.09 1.31 6.99
CA THR A 49 -9.76 -0.09 6.73
C THR A 49 -10.81 -0.78 5.87
N LEU A 50 -12.09 -0.61 6.19
CA LEU A 50 -13.20 -1.19 5.45
C LEU A 50 -13.35 -0.62 4.03
N CYS A 51 -13.14 0.70 3.87
CA CYS A 51 -13.14 1.34 2.55
C CYS A 51 -11.98 0.86 1.67
N LEU A 52 -10.78 0.70 2.24
CA LEU A 52 -9.63 0.13 1.55
C LEU A 52 -9.90 -1.33 1.14
N HIS A 53 -10.41 -2.15 2.08
CA HIS A 53 -10.75 -3.54 1.81
C HIS A 53 -11.74 -3.65 0.64
N ARG A 54 -12.90 -2.98 0.74
CA ARG A 54 -13.91 -3.00 -0.32
C ARG A 54 -13.34 -2.57 -1.68
N TYR A 55 -12.57 -1.47 -1.70
CA TYR A 55 -12.04 -0.95 -2.94
C TYR A 55 -11.05 -1.91 -3.60
N PHE A 56 -10.09 -2.43 -2.86
CA PHE A 56 -9.04 -3.28 -3.42
C PHE A 56 -9.45 -4.74 -3.62
N ALA A 57 -10.39 -5.26 -2.83
CA ALA A 57 -10.92 -6.60 -3.02
C ALA A 57 -11.93 -6.69 -4.17
N GLU A 58 -12.76 -5.64 -4.37
CA GLU A 58 -13.95 -5.74 -5.23
C GLU A 58 -13.91 -4.84 -6.47
N HIS A 59 -13.27 -3.67 -6.39
CA HIS A 59 -13.42 -2.62 -7.41
C HIS A 59 -12.16 -2.30 -8.19
N TRP A 60 -10.99 -2.49 -7.62
CA TRP A 60 -9.74 -2.12 -8.26
C TRP A 60 -8.97 -3.33 -8.75
N GLN A 61 -8.47 -3.24 -9.98
CA GLN A 61 -7.56 -4.22 -10.56
C GLN A 61 -6.42 -3.50 -11.26
N ALA A 62 -5.20 -3.99 -11.05
CA ALA A 62 -4.03 -3.48 -11.74
C ALA A 62 -4.07 -3.84 -13.22
N ASP A 63 -3.82 -2.87 -14.10
CA ASP A 63 -3.54 -3.13 -15.51
C ASP A 63 -2.02 -3.03 -15.75
N MET A 64 -1.32 -4.07 -15.36
CA MET A 64 0.13 -4.11 -15.37
C MET A 64 0.74 -4.03 -16.78
N LYS A 65 -0.04 -4.26 -17.83
CA LYS A 65 0.39 -4.09 -19.23
C LYS A 65 0.60 -2.62 -19.58
N LYS A 66 -0.09 -1.72 -18.90
CA LYS A 66 0.01 -0.27 -19.12
C LYS A 66 1.08 0.42 -18.29
N TRP A 67 1.71 -0.27 -17.35
CA TRP A 67 2.74 0.32 -16.51
C TRP A 67 4.11 0.22 -17.17
N LYS A 68 4.77 1.37 -17.30
CA LYS A 68 5.97 1.49 -18.10
C LYS A 68 7.18 0.76 -17.50
N TYR A 69 7.39 0.90 -16.19
CA TYR A 69 8.57 0.35 -15.50
C TYR A 69 8.21 -0.69 -14.43
N SER A 70 7.05 -0.55 -13.78
CA SER A 70 6.62 -1.38 -12.66
C SER A 70 5.62 -2.48 -13.05
N GLY A 71 5.34 -2.63 -14.34
CA GLY A 71 4.43 -3.63 -14.87
C GLY A 71 5.12 -4.92 -15.31
N LEU A 72 4.67 -5.50 -16.42
CA LEU A 72 5.22 -6.75 -16.93
C LEU A 72 6.71 -6.66 -17.30
N THR A 73 7.21 -5.48 -17.66
CA THR A 73 8.64 -5.24 -17.94
C THR A 73 9.54 -5.46 -16.72
N LEU A 74 8.97 -5.44 -15.51
CA LEU A 74 9.71 -5.71 -14.26
C LEU A 74 10.10 -7.18 -14.13
N ILE A 75 9.36 -8.11 -14.77
CA ILE A 75 9.59 -9.55 -14.67
C ILE A 75 11.01 -9.89 -15.10
N ASP A 76 11.40 -9.45 -16.30
CA ASP A 76 12.74 -9.72 -16.85
C ASP A 76 13.81 -9.05 -15.99
N GLN A 77 13.61 -7.79 -15.60
CA GLN A 77 14.55 -7.05 -14.76
C GLN A 77 14.81 -7.75 -13.41
N VAL A 78 13.78 -8.29 -12.78
CA VAL A 78 13.92 -9.02 -11.50
C VAL A 78 14.56 -10.38 -11.71
N ASN A 79 14.14 -11.12 -12.73
CA ASN A 79 14.67 -12.46 -13.00
C ASN A 79 16.16 -12.43 -13.44
N GLU A 80 16.60 -11.40 -14.17
CA GLU A 80 18.03 -11.21 -14.55
C GLU A 80 18.94 -11.02 -13.31
N LEU A 81 18.41 -10.54 -12.19
CA LEU A 81 19.14 -10.44 -10.94
C LEU A 81 19.33 -11.79 -10.23
N ASN A 82 18.67 -12.85 -10.74
CA ASN A 82 18.71 -14.21 -10.22
C ASN A 82 18.47 -14.31 -8.69
N PRO A 83 17.38 -13.72 -8.16
CA PRO A 83 17.12 -13.67 -6.72
C PRO A 83 16.81 -15.06 -6.15
N ARG A 84 17.30 -15.34 -4.94
CA ARG A 84 16.94 -16.55 -4.18
C ARG A 84 15.56 -16.44 -3.55
N SER A 85 15.09 -15.19 -3.31
CA SER A 85 13.80 -14.92 -2.69
C SER A 85 13.29 -13.52 -3.05
N VAL A 86 12.00 -13.44 -3.40
CA VAL A 86 11.31 -12.20 -3.75
C VAL A 86 10.03 -12.09 -2.93
N LEU A 87 9.77 -10.95 -2.32
CA LEU A 87 8.50 -10.62 -1.66
C LEU A 87 7.75 -9.58 -2.47
N ASP A 88 6.50 -9.85 -2.83
CA ASP A 88 5.58 -8.87 -3.41
C ASP A 88 4.58 -8.41 -2.33
N VAL A 89 4.74 -7.17 -1.89
CA VAL A 89 3.94 -6.55 -0.83
C VAL A 89 2.71 -5.88 -1.41
N GLY A 90 1.53 -6.34 -1.02
CA GLY A 90 0.27 -5.92 -1.61
C GLY A 90 0.15 -6.39 -3.06
N CYS A 91 0.36 -7.69 -3.26
CA CYS A 91 0.41 -8.32 -4.58
C CYS A 91 -0.94 -8.31 -5.33
N GLY A 92 -2.03 -7.93 -4.66
CA GLY A 92 -3.36 -7.93 -5.25
C GLY A 92 -3.73 -9.30 -5.81
N TYR A 93 -4.04 -9.37 -7.09
CA TYR A 93 -4.35 -10.63 -7.79
C TYR A 93 -3.13 -11.53 -8.05
N ASN A 94 -1.97 -11.20 -7.48
CA ASN A 94 -0.72 -11.97 -7.55
C ASN A 94 -0.26 -12.22 -9.00
N GLU A 95 -0.29 -11.16 -9.82
CA GLU A 95 -0.04 -11.21 -11.27
C GLU A 95 1.39 -11.65 -11.64
N PHE A 96 2.34 -11.51 -10.71
CA PHE A 96 3.73 -11.95 -10.90
C PHE A 96 3.98 -13.41 -10.52
N ARG A 97 3.01 -14.07 -9.86
CA ARG A 97 3.13 -15.47 -9.46
C ARG A 97 3.43 -16.37 -10.66
N GLY A 98 4.47 -17.18 -10.54
CA GLY A 98 4.94 -18.08 -11.61
C GLY A 98 5.65 -17.38 -12.78
N LYS A 99 5.80 -16.06 -12.75
CA LYS A 99 6.53 -15.26 -13.74
C LYS A 99 7.85 -14.70 -13.18
N ILE A 100 7.83 -14.29 -11.91
CA ILE A 100 9.05 -13.93 -11.17
C ILE A 100 9.48 -15.15 -10.37
N ASN A 101 10.77 -15.48 -10.47
CA ASN A 101 11.35 -16.63 -9.78
C ASN A 101 11.35 -16.43 -8.27
N ASN A 102 11.03 -17.47 -7.51
CA ASN A 102 11.09 -17.50 -6.04
C ASN A 102 10.25 -16.40 -5.35
N LEU A 103 9.14 -15.98 -5.99
CA LEU A 103 8.24 -14.95 -5.48
C LEU A 103 7.24 -15.52 -4.49
N ILE A 104 7.05 -14.77 -3.40
CA ILE A 104 5.96 -14.90 -2.44
C ILE A 104 5.17 -13.59 -2.45
N GLY A 105 3.86 -13.66 -2.68
CA GLY A 105 2.96 -12.52 -2.63
C GLY A 105 2.17 -12.45 -1.33
N ILE A 106 2.14 -11.28 -0.69
CA ILE A 106 1.27 -10.99 0.46
C ILE A 106 0.28 -9.88 0.14
N ASP A 107 -0.97 -10.04 0.57
CA ASP A 107 -2.01 -9.03 0.43
C ASP A 107 -3.08 -9.21 1.52
N PRO A 108 -3.51 -8.15 2.22
CA PRO A 108 -4.52 -8.28 3.27
C PRO A 108 -5.94 -8.53 2.74
N TYR A 109 -6.20 -8.18 1.48
CA TYR A 109 -7.55 -8.09 0.92
C TYR A 109 -7.85 -9.17 -0.13
N ASN A 110 -6.84 -9.76 -0.76
CA ASN A 110 -7.02 -10.66 -1.89
C ASN A 110 -6.65 -12.11 -1.55
N ASP A 111 -7.56 -13.04 -1.86
CA ASP A 111 -7.39 -14.48 -1.64
C ASP A 111 -6.42 -15.17 -2.63
N LYS A 112 -5.96 -14.44 -3.66
CA LYS A 112 -4.95 -14.92 -4.62
C LYS A 112 -3.52 -14.79 -4.10
N ALA A 113 -3.32 -14.02 -3.01
CA ALA A 113 -2.02 -13.93 -2.34
C ALA A 113 -1.58 -15.31 -1.82
N ASP A 114 -0.26 -15.52 -1.70
CA ASP A 114 0.27 -16.73 -1.06
C ASP A 114 -0.02 -16.72 0.45
N TYR A 115 -0.03 -15.49 1.04
CA TYR A 115 -0.49 -15.26 2.40
C TYR A 115 -1.42 -14.05 2.44
N GLN A 116 -2.66 -14.26 2.90
CA GLN A 116 -3.62 -13.17 3.12
C GLN A 116 -3.32 -12.48 4.44
N VAL A 117 -2.39 -11.54 4.42
CA VAL A 117 -1.88 -10.83 5.59
C VAL A 117 -1.38 -9.45 5.22
N ASP A 118 -1.52 -8.48 6.12
CA ASP A 118 -0.92 -7.16 5.96
C ASP A 118 0.60 -7.17 6.23
N LEU A 119 1.31 -6.20 5.64
CA LEU A 119 2.75 -6.08 5.75
C LEU A 119 3.26 -6.03 7.20
N MET A 120 2.57 -5.32 8.08
CA MET A 120 3.04 -5.12 9.47
C MET A 120 2.89 -6.39 10.30
N SER A 121 1.87 -7.20 10.02
CA SER A 121 1.61 -8.49 10.66
C SER A 121 2.43 -9.64 10.08
N TYR A 122 2.94 -9.51 8.86
CA TYR A 122 3.71 -10.55 8.20
C TYR A 122 5.05 -10.81 8.91
N LYS A 123 5.33 -12.10 9.19
CA LYS A 123 6.55 -12.55 9.90
C LYS A 123 7.24 -13.66 9.10
N PRO A 124 8.10 -13.30 8.13
CA PRO A 124 8.83 -14.31 7.36
C PRO A 124 9.89 -15.00 8.23
N GLN A 125 10.23 -16.24 7.88
CA GLN A 125 11.32 -16.98 8.53
C GLN A 125 12.70 -16.51 8.07
N ASN A 126 12.80 -16.05 6.82
CA ASN A 126 14.06 -15.57 6.21
C ASN A 126 13.85 -14.19 5.60
N LYS A 127 14.95 -13.49 5.37
CA LYS A 127 14.96 -12.25 4.62
C LYS A 127 14.85 -12.49 3.12
N PHE A 128 14.62 -11.42 2.37
CA PHE A 128 14.43 -11.44 0.92
C PHE A 128 15.59 -10.73 0.20
N ASP A 129 16.00 -11.27 -0.95
CA ASP A 129 16.95 -10.58 -1.83
C ASP A 129 16.28 -9.39 -2.51
N ILE A 130 14.98 -9.51 -2.82
CA ILE A 130 14.19 -8.45 -3.47
C ILE A 130 12.84 -8.28 -2.78
N ILE A 131 12.41 -7.03 -2.60
CA ILE A 131 11.06 -6.66 -2.16
C ILE A 131 10.43 -5.75 -3.20
N LEU A 132 9.22 -6.10 -3.64
CA LEU A 132 8.37 -5.29 -4.52
C LEU A 132 7.28 -4.64 -3.67
N ALA A 133 7.05 -3.33 -3.86
CA ALA A 133 5.95 -2.58 -3.24
C ALA A 133 5.30 -1.67 -4.29
N LEU A 134 4.55 -2.28 -5.22
CA LEU A 134 4.11 -1.66 -6.46
C LEU A 134 2.70 -1.05 -6.34
N GLY A 135 2.50 -0.21 -5.33
CA GLY A 135 1.22 0.46 -5.08
C GLY A 135 0.64 0.22 -3.70
N SER A 136 1.25 -0.64 -2.89
CA SER A 136 0.78 -1.02 -1.55
C SER A 136 1.13 0.00 -0.48
N ILE A 137 2.33 0.60 -0.50
CA ILE A 137 2.80 1.56 0.50
C ILE A 137 2.40 2.99 0.07
N ASN A 138 1.11 3.28 0.10
CA ASN A 138 0.55 4.54 -0.40
C ASN A 138 -0.53 5.14 0.50
N PHE A 139 -0.84 4.53 1.64
CA PHE A 139 -2.01 4.89 2.43
C PHE A 139 -1.66 5.34 3.84
N GLY A 140 -2.39 6.35 4.32
CA GLY A 140 -2.19 6.91 5.65
C GLY A 140 -1.16 8.03 5.70
N GLY A 141 -0.76 8.41 6.92
CA GLY A 141 0.17 9.51 7.16
C GLY A 141 1.64 9.10 7.06
N ARG A 142 2.52 10.11 7.06
CA ARG A 142 3.96 9.97 6.95
C ARG A 142 4.57 8.88 7.87
N ASN A 143 4.17 8.85 9.14
CA ASN A 143 4.72 7.89 10.11
C ASN A 143 4.38 6.43 9.74
N LYS A 144 3.17 6.19 9.19
CA LYS A 144 2.79 4.86 8.71
C LYS A 144 3.67 4.46 7.52
N ILE A 145 3.86 5.35 6.55
CA ILE A 145 4.74 5.09 5.39
C ILE A 145 6.17 4.75 5.86
N ILE A 146 6.72 5.54 6.79
CA ILE A 146 8.07 5.28 7.35
C ILE A 146 8.11 3.90 8.04
N ALA A 147 7.09 3.54 8.82
CA ALA A 147 7.02 2.24 9.49
C ALA A 147 6.94 1.07 8.49
N GLU A 148 6.16 1.21 7.42
CA GLU A 148 6.04 0.20 6.36
C GLU A 148 7.34 0.03 5.57
N VAL A 149 8.03 1.14 5.24
CA VAL A 149 9.36 1.09 4.60
C VAL A 149 10.40 0.48 5.54
N SER A 150 10.38 0.84 6.84
CA SER A 150 11.23 0.23 7.86
C SER A 150 11.01 -1.28 7.97
N LYS A 151 9.76 -1.72 7.91
CA LYS A 151 9.43 -3.14 7.91
C LYS A 151 10.03 -3.86 6.69
N CYS A 152 9.90 -3.29 5.48
CA CYS A 152 10.55 -3.82 4.28
C CYS A 152 12.08 -3.86 4.44
N TYR A 153 12.69 -2.78 4.91
CA TYR A 153 14.13 -2.71 5.15
C TYR A 153 14.64 -3.82 6.09
N ASN A 154 13.90 -4.10 7.17
CA ASN A 154 14.26 -5.14 8.13
C ASN A 154 14.12 -6.57 7.57
N MET A 155 13.23 -6.77 6.61
CA MET A 155 13.04 -8.04 5.90
C MET A 155 13.98 -8.20 4.69
N LEU A 156 14.74 -7.15 4.32
CA LEU A 156 15.65 -7.18 3.18
C LEU A 156 17.04 -7.68 3.60
N GLU A 157 17.63 -8.55 2.77
CA GLU A 157 19.04 -8.96 2.91
C GLU A 157 19.99 -7.78 2.68
N ASP A 158 21.19 -7.86 3.22
CA ASP A 158 22.24 -6.89 2.94
C ASP A 158 22.67 -7.01 1.47
N GLY A 159 22.71 -5.88 0.76
CA GLY A 159 22.88 -5.83 -0.69
C GLY A 159 21.60 -6.07 -1.49
N GLY A 160 20.49 -6.39 -0.83
CA GLY A 160 19.18 -6.59 -1.45
C GLY A 160 18.56 -5.31 -2.02
N MET A 161 17.51 -5.45 -2.84
CA MET A 161 16.88 -4.33 -3.52
C MET A 161 15.38 -4.23 -3.22
N MET A 162 14.89 -3.00 -3.13
CA MET A 162 13.46 -2.70 -3.02
C MET A 162 12.99 -1.89 -4.22
N PHE A 163 11.94 -2.36 -4.87
CA PHE A 163 11.31 -1.74 -6.02
C PHE A 163 9.97 -1.14 -5.61
N PHE A 164 9.79 0.14 -5.83
CA PHE A 164 8.59 0.86 -5.44
C PHE A 164 7.85 1.45 -6.63
N ARG A 165 6.52 1.42 -6.56
CA ARG A 165 5.65 2.27 -7.36
C ARG A 165 4.70 3.01 -6.44
N VAL A 166 4.79 4.35 -6.42
CA VAL A 166 4.10 5.15 -5.43
C VAL A 166 3.23 6.24 -6.04
N ASN A 167 2.23 6.67 -5.28
CA ASN A 167 1.25 7.66 -5.68
C ASN A 167 1.67 9.06 -5.19
N PRO A 168 1.77 10.07 -6.06
CA PRO A 168 2.06 11.45 -5.66
C PRO A 168 0.82 12.20 -5.09
N GLY A 169 -0.17 11.49 -4.55
CA GLY A 169 -1.40 12.06 -3.99
C GLY A 169 -2.55 12.18 -5.01
N VAL A 170 -2.42 11.56 -6.18
CA VAL A 170 -3.48 11.59 -7.21
C VAL A 170 -4.61 10.65 -6.82
N GLN A 171 -5.82 11.20 -6.71
CA GLN A 171 -7.04 10.42 -6.45
C GLN A 171 -7.34 9.47 -7.61
N HIS A 172 -7.88 8.28 -7.33
CA HIS A 172 -8.44 7.41 -8.35
C HIS A 172 -9.80 7.96 -8.81
N ASP A 173 -10.09 7.83 -10.10
CA ASP A 173 -11.31 8.39 -10.70
C ASP A 173 -12.60 7.61 -10.36
N LYS A 174 -12.48 6.38 -9.84
CA LYS A 174 -13.62 5.56 -9.46
C LYS A 174 -14.36 6.15 -8.25
N PRO A 175 -15.71 6.22 -8.27
CA PRO A 175 -16.49 6.73 -7.13
C PRO A 175 -16.21 5.99 -5.81
N GLU A 176 -15.94 4.68 -5.89
CA GLU A 176 -15.62 3.83 -4.74
C GLU A 176 -14.31 4.22 -4.03
N ALA A 177 -13.42 4.94 -4.74
CA ALA A 177 -12.18 5.47 -4.18
C ALA A 177 -12.35 6.81 -3.44
N LYS A 178 -13.57 7.38 -3.39
CA LYS A 178 -13.86 8.71 -2.81
C LYS A 178 -13.22 8.89 -1.43
N TRP A 179 -13.31 7.88 -0.58
CA TRP A 179 -12.86 7.93 0.79
C TRP A 179 -11.41 7.49 1.02
N ILE A 180 -10.73 7.01 -0.04
CA ILE A 180 -9.33 6.61 0.06
C ILE A 180 -8.44 7.86 0.06
N GLU A 181 -7.57 7.99 1.06
CA GLU A 181 -6.58 9.05 1.14
C GLU A 181 -5.20 8.49 0.78
N PHE A 182 -4.66 8.94 -0.35
CA PHE A 182 -3.31 8.57 -0.78
C PHE A 182 -2.27 9.50 -0.15
N TYR A 183 -1.18 8.92 0.34
CA TYR A 183 -0.02 9.69 0.73
C TYR A 183 0.62 10.35 -0.50
N ALA A 184 0.93 11.63 -0.39
CA ALA A 184 1.51 12.40 -1.51
C ALA A 184 3.03 12.20 -1.56
N TRP A 185 3.47 11.10 -2.18
CA TRP A 185 4.87 10.83 -2.40
C TRP A 185 5.53 11.87 -3.31
N ASN A 186 6.74 12.29 -2.97
CA ASN A 186 7.56 13.19 -3.78
C ASN A 186 9.05 12.80 -3.72
N VAL A 187 9.85 13.33 -4.64
CA VAL A 187 11.28 13.01 -4.73
C VAL A 187 12.05 13.38 -3.46
N PRO A 188 11.86 14.56 -2.84
CA PRO A 188 12.52 14.86 -1.56
C PRO A 188 12.27 13.82 -0.48
N PHE A 189 11.05 13.32 -0.34
CA PHE A 189 10.72 12.28 0.64
C PHE A 189 11.37 10.93 0.30
N ILE A 190 11.46 10.57 -0.99
CA ILE A 190 12.18 9.36 -1.44
C ILE A 190 13.66 9.46 -1.02
N ILE A 191 14.31 10.61 -1.24
CA ILE A 191 15.71 10.83 -0.83
C ILE A 191 15.84 10.80 0.69
N GLU A 192 14.97 11.47 1.42
CA GLU A 192 14.97 11.47 2.89
C GLU A 192 14.88 10.04 3.47
N LEU A 193 14.01 9.18 2.92
CA LEU A 193 13.94 7.78 3.35
C LEU A 193 15.25 7.03 3.06
N SER A 194 15.90 7.31 1.93
CA SER A 194 17.17 6.68 1.63
C SER A 194 18.28 7.07 2.63
N GLU A 195 18.31 8.31 3.04
CA GLU A 195 19.22 8.80 4.08
C GLU A 195 18.91 8.19 5.46
N MET A 196 17.62 8.18 5.84
CA MET A 196 17.14 7.63 7.11
C MET A 196 17.52 6.15 7.32
N PHE A 197 17.44 5.34 6.25
CA PHE A 197 17.71 3.90 6.30
C PHE A 197 19.08 3.51 5.72
N ASN A 198 19.93 4.48 5.40
CA ASN A 198 21.23 4.25 4.75
C ASN A 198 21.11 3.37 3.49
N LEU A 199 20.16 3.74 2.63
CA LEU A 199 19.89 3.06 1.37
C LEU A 199 20.50 3.82 0.19
N LYS A 200 21.01 3.10 -0.80
CA LYS A 200 21.42 3.71 -2.06
C LYS A 200 20.22 3.82 -3.01
N VAL A 201 19.91 5.02 -3.49
CA VAL A 201 18.95 5.22 -4.58
C VAL A 201 19.63 4.82 -5.89
N LEU A 202 19.07 3.82 -6.56
CA LEU A 202 19.58 3.36 -7.87
C LEU A 202 18.86 4.02 -9.04
N ASP A 203 17.57 4.31 -8.88
CA ASP A 203 16.72 4.85 -9.94
C ASP A 203 15.55 5.64 -9.34
N ILE A 204 15.11 6.70 -10.03
CA ILE A 204 13.84 7.40 -9.79
C ILE A 204 13.30 7.84 -11.15
N ARG A 205 12.08 7.40 -11.49
CA ARG A 205 11.43 7.72 -12.78
C ARG A 205 9.95 8.03 -12.61
N ASP A 206 9.42 8.74 -13.60
CA ASP A 206 7.97 8.88 -13.76
C ASP A 206 7.41 7.64 -14.47
N ASP A 207 6.55 6.91 -13.77
CA ASP A 207 5.83 5.77 -14.33
C ASP A 207 4.45 6.20 -14.84
N SER A 208 3.77 5.28 -15.49
CA SER A 208 2.41 5.48 -16.02
C SER A 208 1.45 5.97 -14.94
N ASN A 209 0.41 6.72 -15.35
CA ASN A 209 -0.62 7.28 -14.48
C ASN A 209 -0.07 8.24 -13.40
N LYS A 210 0.94 9.04 -13.76
CA LYS A 210 1.58 10.02 -12.86
C LYS A 210 2.19 9.40 -11.59
N ARG A 211 2.49 8.09 -11.59
CA ARG A 211 3.15 7.43 -10.47
C ARG A 211 4.66 7.65 -10.52
N LYS A 212 5.32 7.54 -9.37
CA LYS A 212 6.78 7.46 -9.29
C LYS A 212 7.20 6.01 -9.14
N TYR A 213 8.18 5.60 -9.92
CA TYR A 213 8.91 4.35 -9.76
C TYR A 213 10.31 4.66 -9.24
N PHE A 214 10.78 3.91 -8.27
CA PHE A 214 12.15 4.03 -7.78
C PHE A 214 12.66 2.72 -7.21
N VAL A 215 13.99 2.62 -7.13
CA VAL A 215 14.69 1.44 -6.63
C VAL A 215 15.70 1.85 -5.57
N TYR A 216 15.63 1.19 -4.43
CA TYR A 216 16.62 1.26 -3.38
C TYR A 216 17.48 0.00 -3.35
N ARG A 217 18.73 0.15 -2.89
CA ARG A 217 19.62 -0.94 -2.52
C ARG A 217 20.09 -0.73 -1.07
N LYS A 218 20.00 -1.79 -0.28
CA LYS A 218 20.54 -1.86 1.09
C LYS A 218 22.05 -2.10 1.10
#